data_56a642012a906e6c6138cb4c8f4e805d
#
_entry.id   56a642012a906e6c6138cb4c8f4e805d
#
_cell.length_a   1.000
_cell.length_b   1.000
_cell.length_c   1.000
_cell.angle_alpha   90.00
_cell.angle_beta   90.00
_cell.angle_gamma   90.00
#
_symmetry.space_group_name_H-M   'P 1'
#
loop_
_entity.id
_entity.type
_entity.pdbx_description
1 polymer ?
#
loop_
_entity_poly.entity_id
_entity_poly.type
_entity_poly.pdbx_seq_one_letter_code
_entity_poly.pdbx_strand_id
1 'polypeptide(L)'
;VAGTVVFLVALPLCLGIANASGVEPFAGLVSGIVGGLVVAVLSGSPLSVSGPAAGLVVIVVDGIAQLGSFQAFLLAVLLSGVIQFGFGLLKAGRFAAYVPSPVIKGMLAAIGILLIVKQVPFALGLSGDGDAPGHAVFASSAIALASLALLAVWETRAMRRFAFVRLVPAPLAVVILGIGATVLLGFVSPSFAPPAEHRVALPELASFAALGEALKTVDLGPNFAYLLSPDVWRIAITIAVVASLETLLSLEAVEQIDPKRRPSQPNRELKAQGVGNLVAGAIGGLPITSVIVRSSVNVNAGAQSRMSAIVHGVMLVVSVFALTWLLNLIPLASLAAILIHTGFKLAKPALFTSVAKQGPGAFLPFAVTIAGVLAIDLLAGIALGLACSVFAVACANLRSPATLAQHDDHYLLSFRKDVSFLGKVQIKQYLAQIPDRAVVIIDATRADYIDHDVREMIDAFVAEAPRREITVDYRRQVQHVRGAGLRWFFRNPAAQQAPQ
;
A
#
# COMPACT_ATOMS: atom_id res chain seq x y z
N VAL A 1 11.82 -9.24 23.98
CA VAL A 1 11.42 -10.41 23.17
C VAL A 1 10.77 -9.96 21.85
N ALA A 2 9.64 -9.23 21.85
CA ALA A 2 8.96 -8.86 20.60
C ALA A 2 9.88 -8.08 19.63
N GLY A 3 10.62 -7.08 20.12
CA GLY A 3 11.56 -6.32 19.30
C GLY A 3 12.66 -7.17 18.67
N THR A 4 13.15 -8.18 19.40
CA THR A 4 14.13 -9.15 18.87
C THR A 4 13.53 -9.99 17.75
N VAL A 5 12.29 -10.48 17.91
CA VAL A 5 11.60 -11.23 16.86
C VAL A 5 11.38 -10.38 15.61
N VAL A 6 10.99 -9.11 15.80
CA VAL A 6 10.84 -8.16 14.67
C VAL A 6 12.18 -7.93 13.98
N PHE A 7 13.27 -7.74 14.73
CA PHE A 7 14.62 -7.59 14.18
C PHE A 7 15.01 -8.76 13.28
N LEU A 8 14.81 -9.99 13.75
CA LEU A 8 15.15 -11.22 13.01
C LEU A 8 14.36 -11.39 11.69
N VAL A 9 13.16 -10.82 11.61
CA VAL A 9 12.38 -10.79 10.36
C VAL A 9 12.80 -9.61 9.48
N ALA A 10 13.00 -8.46 10.08
CA ALA A 10 13.20 -7.21 9.34
C ALA A 10 14.60 -7.10 8.74
N LEU A 11 15.62 -7.68 9.37
CA LEU A 11 16.99 -7.64 8.87
C LEU A 11 17.11 -8.23 7.44
N PRO A 12 16.68 -9.48 7.17
CA PRO A 12 16.71 -10.01 5.81
C PRO A 12 15.85 -9.21 4.82
N LEU A 13 14.71 -8.69 5.28
CA LEU A 13 13.83 -7.88 4.43
C LEU A 13 14.45 -6.52 4.09
N CYS A 14 15.18 -5.88 5.01
CA CYS A 14 15.90 -4.64 4.73
C CYS A 14 16.96 -4.85 3.64
N LEU A 15 17.77 -5.89 3.80
CA LEU A 15 18.82 -6.27 2.85
C LEU A 15 18.23 -6.64 1.48
N GLY A 16 17.18 -7.48 1.50
CA GLY A 16 16.53 -7.94 0.27
C GLY A 16 15.86 -6.81 -0.50
N ILE A 17 15.16 -5.88 0.18
CA ILE A 17 14.51 -4.74 -0.48
C ILE A 17 15.54 -3.80 -1.10
N ALA A 18 16.67 -3.53 -0.44
CA ALA A 18 17.74 -2.73 -1.02
C ALA A 18 18.32 -3.38 -2.27
N ASN A 19 18.63 -4.68 -2.19
CA ASN A 19 19.12 -5.44 -3.35
C ASN A 19 18.08 -5.46 -4.49
N ALA A 20 16.80 -5.68 -4.18
CA ALA A 20 15.71 -5.62 -5.15
C ALA A 20 15.55 -4.24 -5.81
N SER A 21 15.96 -3.19 -5.10
CA SER A 21 15.94 -1.80 -5.58
C SER A 21 17.19 -1.42 -6.37
N GLY A 22 18.13 -2.35 -6.56
CA GLY A 22 19.39 -2.11 -7.29
C GLY A 22 20.35 -1.19 -6.53
N VAL A 23 20.25 -1.12 -5.20
CA VAL A 23 21.13 -0.29 -4.37
C VAL A 23 21.89 -1.14 -3.35
N GLU A 24 22.95 -0.58 -2.81
CA GLU A 24 23.73 -1.24 -1.77
C GLU A 24 22.84 -1.72 -0.60
N PRO A 25 23.01 -2.95 -0.10
CA PRO A 25 22.21 -3.49 1.00
C PRO A 25 22.23 -2.63 2.26
N PHE A 26 23.26 -1.85 2.45
CA PHE A 26 23.41 -0.92 3.57
C PHE A 26 22.31 0.16 3.58
N ALA A 27 21.88 0.69 2.42
CA ALA A 27 20.80 1.67 2.34
C ALA A 27 19.47 1.14 2.93
N GLY A 28 19.21 -0.16 2.77
CA GLY A 28 18.04 -0.80 3.39
C GLY A 28 18.14 -0.90 4.91
N LEU A 29 19.33 -1.14 5.46
CA LEU A 29 19.55 -1.14 6.90
C LEU A 29 19.41 0.27 7.48
N VAL A 30 19.95 1.30 6.82
CA VAL A 30 19.76 2.72 7.18
C VAL A 30 18.27 3.03 7.32
N SER A 31 17.46 2.66 6.32
CA SER A 31 16.00 2.87 6.38
C SER A 31 15.33 2.10 7.52
N GLY A 32 15.77 0.87 7.79
CA GLY A 32 15.29 0.08 8.94
C GLY A 32 15.63 0.72 10.28
N ILE A 33 16.85 1.24 10.43
CA ILE A 33 17.33 1.95 11.60
C ILE A 33 16.51 3.23 11.81
N VAL A 34 16.37 4.07 10.78
CA VAL A 34 15.56 5.30 10.87
C VAL A 34 14.10 4.98 11.19
N GLY A 35 13.52 3.95 10.57
CA GLY A 35 12.17 3.48 10.87
C GLY A 35 12.00 3.03 12.32
N GLY A 36 12.99 2.30 12.85
CA GLY A 36 12.98 1.78 14.22
C GLY A 36 13.31 2.83 15.31
N LEU A 37 14.15 3.80 15.02
CA LEU A 37 14.58 4.81 16.01
C LEU A 37 13.83 6.14 15.86
N VAL A 38 13.79 6.71 14.66
CA VAL A 38 13.20 8.04 14.45
C VAL A 38 11.68 7.93 14.34
N VAL A 39 11.20 7.10 13.38
CA VAL A 39 9.76 6.98 13.15
C VAL A 39 9.05 6.37 14.35
N ALA A 40 9.59 5.31 14.95
CA ALA A 40 8.97 4.64 16.10
C ALA A 40 8.74 5.57 17.30
N VAL A 41 9.65 6.52 17.56
CA VAL A 41 9.51 7.49 18.65
C VAL A 41 8.39 8.50 18.35
N LEU A 42 8.28 8.96 17.10
CA LEU A 42 7.32 9.97 16.67
C LEU A 42 5.95 9.39 16.33
N SER A 43 5.87 8.10 15.99
CA SER A 43 4.73 7.38 15.42
C SER A 43 3.40 7.65 16.14
N GLY A 44 2.31 7.63 15.40
CA GLY A 44 0.93 7.68 15.88
C GLY A 44 0.36 6.32 16.29
N SER A 45 1.08 5.21 16.03
CA SER A 45 0.67 3.84 16.35
C SER A 45 1.59 3.20 17.40
N PRO A 46 1.05 2.48 18.37
CA PRO A 46 1.87 1.82 19.41
C PRO A 46 2.57 0.54 18.95
N LEU A 47 2.11 -0.10 17.87
CA LEU A 47 2.59 -1.43 17.44
C LEU A 47 3.10 -1.46 15.99
N SER A 48 2.95 -0.37 15.26
CA SER A 48 3.47 -0.24 13.89
C SER A 48 4.99 -0.31 13.87
N VAL A 49 5.52 -0.97 12.85
CA VAL A 49 6.97 -1.07 12.59
C VAL A 49 7.23 -0.52 11.20
N SER A 50 8.08 0.49 11.12
CA SER A 50 8.43 1.19 9.88
C SER A 50 9.80 0.74 9.37
N GLY A 51 10.01 0.89 8.07
CA GLY A 51 11.27 0.58 7.39
C GLY A 51 11.09 0.56 5.88
N PRO A 52 12.09 0.11 5.11
CA PRO A 52 11.96 0.04 3.67
C PRO A 52 10.85 -0.95 3.30
N ALA A 53 10.06 -0.61 2.28
CA ALA A 53 8.88 -1.34 1.88
C ALA A 53 9.05 -1.98 0.50
N ALA A 54 8.60 -3.23 0.38
CA ALA A 54 8.60 -3.96 -0.89
C ALA A 54 7.74 -3.25 -1.96
N GLY A 55 6.70 -2.53 -1.52
CA GLY A 55 5.81 -1.77 -2.40
C GLY A 55 6.47 -0.60 -3.11
N LEU A 56 7.58 -0.10 -2.60
CA LEU A 56 8.30 1.03 -3.19
C LEU A 56 9.47 0.62 -4.08
N VAL A 57 9.84 -0.68 -4.14
CA VAL A 57 10.98 -1.18 -4.92
C VAL A 57 10.95 -0.70 -6.37
N VAL A 58 9.79 -0.82 -7.01
CA VAL A 58 9.63 -0.42 -8.42
C VAL A 58 9.88 1.08 -8.60
N ILE A 59 9.31 1.90 -7.71
CA ILE A 59 9.51 3.37 -7.75
C ILE A 59 10.98 3.72 -7.55
N VAL A 60 11.68 2.99 -6.68
CA VAL A 60 13.12 3.21 -6.43
C VAL A 60 13.93 2.88 -7.67
N VAL A 61 13.72 1.69 -8.26
CA VAL A 61 14.46 1.27 -9.47
C VAL A 61 14.22 2.23 -10.63
N ASP A 62 12.95 2.54 -10.91
CA ASP A 62 12.60 3.40 -12.04
C ASP A 62 13.03 4.85 -11.79
N GLY A 63 12.95 5.33 -10.53
CA GLY A 63 13.40 6.65 -10.14
C GLY A 63 14.93 6.83 -10.27
N ILE A 64 15.72 5.84 -9.86
CA ILE A 64 17.18 5.86 -10.03
C ILE A 64 17.53 5.83 -11.51
N ALA A 65 16.87 4.99 -12.31
CA ALA A 65 17.10 4.91 -13.75
C ALA A 65 16.80 6.24 -14.46
N GLN A 66 15.74 6.95 -14.08
CA GLN A 66 15.37 8.24 -14.64
C GLN A 66 16.31 9.38 -14.22
N LEU A 67 16.77 9.37 -12.96
CA LEU A 67 17.64 10.43 -12.44
C LEU A 67 19.14 10.15 -12.66
N GLY A 68 19.49 8.95 -13.10
CA GLY A 68 20.85 8.56 -13.44
C GLY A 68 21.76 8.25 -12.25
N SER A 69 21.36 8.55 -11.01
CA SER A 69 22.14 8.24 -9.82
C SER A 69 21.28 8.05 -8.56
N PHE A 70 21.79 7.23 -7.62
CA PHE A 70 21.14 7.04 -6.33
C PHE A 70 21.14 8.31 -5.48
N GLN A 71 22.21 9.11 -5.53
CA GLN A 71 22.32 10.36 -4.77
C GLN A 71 21.29 11.40 -5.23
N ALA A 72 21.03 11.50 -6.54
CA ALA A 72 19.96 12.35 -7.09
C ALA A 72 18.56 11.83 -6.66
N PHE A 73 18.37 10.50 -6.61
CA PHE A 73 17.15 9.88 -6.10
C PHE A 73 16.92 10.17 -4.62
N LEU A 74 17.98 10.24 -3.80
CA LEU A 74 17.87 10.60 -2.37
C LEU A 74 17.23 11.97 -2.16
N LEU A 75 17.43 12.92 -3.09
CA LEU A 75 16.73 14.20 -3.05
C LEU A 75 15.21 14.02 -3.20
N ALA A 76 14.77 13.14 -4.10
CA ALA A 76 13.34 12.84 -4.23
C ALA A 76 12.78 12.18 -2.97
N VAL A 77 13.55 11.30 -2.28
CA VAL A 77 13.16 10.72 -0.99
C VAL A 77 13.03 11.80 0.08
N LEU A 78 13.98 12.71 0.18
CA LEU A 78 13.95 13.83 1.11
C LEU A 78 12.73 14.72 0.87
N LEU A 79 12.51 15.15 -0.39
CA LEU A 79 11.35 15.97 -0.76
C LEU A 79 10.03 15.22 -0.51
N SER A 80 9.97 13.93 -0.73
CA SER A 80 8.79 13.11 -0.39
C SER A 80 8.48 13.18 1.09
N GLY A 81 9.51 13.23 1.95
CA GLY A 81 9.37 13.43 3.38
C GLY A 81 8.74 14.77 3.74
N VAL A 82 9.14 15.86 3.06
CA VAL A 82 8.52 17.19 3.23
C VAL A 82 7.04 17.15 2.86
N ILE A 83 6.73 16.59 1.67
CA ILE A 83 5.35 16.46 1.18
C ILE A 83 4.49 15.63 2.14
N GLN A 84 5.00 14.48 2.60
CA GLN A 84 4.30 13.59 3.51
C GLN A 84 4.07 14.22 4.89
N PHE A 85 5.04 14.98 5.40
CA PHE A 85 4.87 15.79 6.60
C PHE A 85 3.77 16.85 6.41
N GLY A 86 3.75 17.52 5.25
CA GLY A 86 2.69 18.42 4.83
C GLY A 86 1.30 17.74 4.80
N PHE A 87 1.19 16.53 4.26
CA PHE A 87 -0.05 15.74 4.31
C PHE A 87 -0.53 15.53 5.75
N GLY A 88 0.39 15.26 6.67
CA GLY A 88 0.08 15.12 8.10
C GLY A 88 -0.41 16.43 8.76
N LEU A 89 0.12 17.61 8.34
CA LEU A 89 -0.33 18.93 8.79
C LEU A 89 -1.72 19.27 8.25
N LEU A 90 -1.96 19.00 6.97
CA LEU A 90 -3.24 19.22 6.28
C LEU A 90 -4.32 18.20 6.69
N LYS A 91 -4.01 17.31 7.65
CA LYS A 91 -4.92 16.26 8.13
C LYS A 91 -5.39 15.32 7.00
N ALA A 92 -4.53 15.08 6.02
CA ALA A 92 -4.82 14.23 4.87
C ALA A 92 -4.97 12.73 5.22
N GLY A 93 -4.62 12.30 6.43
CA GLY A 93 -4.76 10.91 6.86
C GLY A 93 -6.17 10.33 6.74
N ARG A 94 -7.20 11.19 6.73
CA ARG A 94 -8.58 10.77 6.49
C ARG A 94 -8.89 10.43 5.03
N PHE A 95 -8.09 10.95 4.08
CA PHE A 95 -8.36 10.73 2.65
C PHE A 95 -8.09 9.29 2.20
N ALA A 96 -7.26 8.55 2.94
CA ALA A 96 -7.05 7.12 2.65
C ALA A 96 -8.35 6.30 2.73
N ALA A 97 -9.27 6.68 3.61
CA ALA A 97 -10.58 6.02 3.75
C ALA A 97 -11.47 6.17 2.49
N TYR A 98 -11.16 7.12 1.60
CA TYR A 98 -11.89 7.29 0.34
C TYR A 98 -11.31 6.47 -0.81
N VAL A 99 -10.15 5.84 -0.63
CA VAL A 99 -9.58 4.98 -1.67
C VAL A 99 -10.31 3.62 -1.65
N PRO A 100 -10.95 3.21 -2.75
CA PRO A 100 -11.71 1.97 -2.77
C PRO A 100 -10.83 0.74 -2.55
N SER A 101 -11.28 -0.20 -1.72
CA SER A 101 -10.56 -1.44 -1.43
C SER A 101 -10.11 -2.25 -2.67
N PRO A 102 -10.88 -2.33 -3.78
CA PRO A 102 -10.42 -3.01 -4.98
C PRO A 102 -9.17 -2.39 -5.60
N VAL A 103 -9.06 -1.05 -5.61
CA VAL A 103 -7.88 -0.33 -6.13
C VAL A 103 -6.65 -0.67 -5.28
N ILE A 104 -6.79 -0.63 -3.96
CA ILE A 104 -5.73 -0.99 -3.01
C ILE A 104 -5.27 -2.43 -3.22
N LYS A 105 -6.21 -3.37 -3.30
CA LYS A 105 -5.92 -4.79 -3.55
C LYS A 105 -5.24 -4.99 -4.90
N GLY A 106 -5.66 -4.24 -5.94
CA GLY A 106 -5.03 -4.23 -7.25
C GLY A 106 -3.58 -3.74 -7.21
N MET A 107 -3.34 -2.64 -6.53
CA MET A 107 -2.00 -2.09 -6.30
C MET A 107 -1.09 -3.12 -5.61
N LEU A 108 -1.54 -3.72 -4.50
CA LEU A 108 -0.75 -4.72 -3.78
C LEU A 108 -0.47 -5.97 -4.62
N ALA A 109 -1.45 -6.43 -5.40
CA ALA A 109 -1.26 -7.58 -6.30
C ALA A 109 -0.26 -7.27 -7.42
N ALA A 110 -0.33 -6.09 -8.04
CA ALA A 110 0.62 -5.65 -9.05
C ALA A 110 2.05 -5.53 -8.50
N ILE A 111 2.21 -4.92 -7.32
CA ILE A 111 3.49 -4.87 -6.60
C ILE A 111 4.02 -6.29 -6.36
N GLY A 112 3.17 -7.22 -5.92
CA GLY A 112 3.56 -8.62 -5.70
C GLY A 112 4.07 -9.29 -6.97
N ILE A 113 3.39 -9.09 -8.11
CA ILE A 113 3.80 -9.61 -9.42
C ILE A 113 5.14 -9.01 -9.86
N LEU A 114 5.28 -7.68 -9.80
CA LEU A 114 6.52 -6.99 -10.18
C LEU A 114 7.70 -7.43 -9.31
N LEU A 115 7.47 -7.60 -8.00
CA LEU A 115 8.49 -8.06 -7.07
C LEU A 115 8.97 -9.47 -7.45
N ILE A 116 8.07 -10.40 -7.79
CA ILE A 116 8.43 -11.73 -8.25
C ILE A 116 9.27 -11.63 -9.53
N VAL A 117 8.79 -10.92 -10.53
CA VAL A 117 9.48 -10.79 -11.84
C VAL A 117 10.88 -10.23 -11.67
N LYS A 118 11.05 -9.16 -10.88
CA LYS A 118 12.37 -8.54 -10.64
C LYS A 118 13.30 -9.39 -9.79
N GLN A 119 12.80 -10.35 -9.00
CA GLN A 119 13.63 -11.20 -8.14
C GLN A 119 14.03 -12.54 -8.77
N VAL A 120 13.37 -12.97 -9.85
CA VAL A 120 13.73 -14.22 -10.54
C VAL A 120 15.18 -14.26 -11.01
N PRO A 121 15.75 -13.20 -11.65
CA PRO A 121 17.15 -13.22 -12.05
C PRO A 121 18.11 -13.45 -10.86
N PHE A 122 17.90 -12.76 -9.75
CA PHE A 122 18.72 -12.95 -8.53
C PHE A 122 18.57 -14.34 -7.93
N ALA A 123 17.38 -14.91 -7.95
CA ALA A 123 17.13 -16.28 -7.50
C ALA A 123 17.85 -17.31 -8.37
N LEU A 124 18.00 -17.03 -9.67
CA LEU A 124 18.71 -17.88 -10.62
C LEU A 124 20.23 -17.59 -10.66
N GLY A 125 20.71 -16.58 -9.94
CA GLY A 125 22.12 -16.19 -9.99
C GLY A 125 22.55 -15.56 -11.32
N LEU A 126 21.60 -14.91 -12.03
CA LEU A 126 21.84 -14.23 -13.31
C LEU A 126 22.10 -12.72 -13.13
N SER A 127 22.33 -12.28 -11.89
CA SER A 127 22.59 -10.89 -11.55
C SER A 127 24.08 -10.58 -11.69
N GLY A 128 24.45 -9.72 -12.66
CA GLY A 128 25.80 -9.26 -12.90
C GLY A 128 26.04 -9.00 -14.40
N ASP A 129 26.97 -8.13 -14.72
CA ASP A 129 27.34 -7.77 -16.10
C ASP A 129 28.19 -8.84 -16.83
N GLY A 130 28.29 -10.04 -16.27
CA GLY A 130 29.08 -11.12 -16.82
C GLY A 130 28.34 -12.44 -16.91
N ASP A 131 28.79 -13.31 -17.85
CA ASP A 131 28.37 -14.72 -17.94
C ASP A 131 28.76 -15.43 -16.63
N ALA A 132 27.86 -15.52 -15.67
CA ALA A 132 28.08 -16.27 -14.43
C ALA A 132 28.38 -17.73 -14.81
N PRO A 133 29.43 -18.36 -14.25
CA PRO A 133 29.75 -19.74 -14.54
C PRO A 133 28.52 -20.63 -14.24
N GLY A 134 28.21 -21.57 -15.13
CA GLY A 134 27.02 -22.40 -15.05
C GLY A 134 26.85 -23.12 -13.69
N HIS A 135 27.96 -23.44 -13.01
CA HIS A 135 27.93 -24.01 -11.65
C HIS A 135 27.50 -23.02 -10.57
N ALA A 136 27.81 -21.72 -10.73
CA ALA A 136 27.34 -20.67 -9.80
C ALA A 136 25.85 -20.39 -10.00
N VAL A 137 25.36 -20.40 -11.23
CA VAL A 137 23.92 -20.32 -11.57
C VAL A 137 23.18 -21.51 -10.95
N PHE A 138 23.71 -22.72 -11.09
CA PHE A 138 23.12 -23.92 -10.52
C PHE A 138 23.05 -23.85 -8.98
N ALA A 139 24.13 -23.44 -8.32
CA ALA A 139 24.18 -23.32 -6.86
C ALA A 139 23.19 -22.26 -6.34
N SER A 140 23.15 -21.07 -6.97
CA SER A 140 22.19 -20.01 -6.62
C SER A 140 20.76 -20.47 -6.77
N SER A 141 20.44 -21.12 -7.90
CA SER A 141 19.11 -21.68 -8.17
C SER A 141 18.72 -22.75 -7.14
N ALA A 142 19.66 -23.64 -6.77
CA ALA A 142 19.42 -24.68 -5.76
C ALA A 142 19.16 -24.05 -4.38
N ILE A 143 19.94 -23.04 -3.98
CA ILE A 143 19.73 -22.30 -2.74
C ILE A 143 18.38 -21.60 -2.74
N ALA A 144 18.00 -20.93 -3.85
CA ALA A 144 16.70 -20.26 -3.95
C ALA A 144 15.52 -21.24 -3.85
N LEU A 145 15.60 -22.39 -4.58
CA LEU A 145 14.55 -23.42 -4.51
C LEU A 145 14.45 -24.04 -3.12
N ALA A 146 15.56 -24.35 -2.47
CA ALA A 146 15.56 -24.85 -1.10
C ALA A 146 14.99 -23.84 -0.13
N SER A 147 15.31 -22.55 -0.32
CA SER A 147 14.77 -21.43 0.47
C SER A 147 13.26 -21.28 0.29
N LEU A 148 12.75 -21.34 -0.95
CA LEU A 148 11.31 -21.29 -1.24
C LEU A 148 10.58 -22.49 -0.67
N ALA A 149 11.15 -23.70 -0.81
CA ALA A 149 10.60 -24.91 -0.23
C ALA A 149 10.53 -24.82 1.31
N LEU A 150 11.62 -24.32 1.94
CA LEU A 150 11.66 -24.08 3.38
C LEU A 150 10.57 -23.12 3.82
N LEU A 151 10.40 -21.96 3.12
CA LEU A 151 9.34 -20.99 3.42
C LEU A 151 7.95 -21.60 3.31
N ALA A 152 7.69 -22.37 2.25
CA ALA A 152 6.41 -23.03 2.04
C ALA A 152 6.11 -24.07 3.15
N VAL A 153 7.09 -24.90 3.48
CA VAL A 153 6.97 -25.95 4.53
C VAL A 153 6.82 -25.30 5.92
N TRP A 154 7.60 -24.24 6.22
CA TRP A 154 7.59 -23.57 7.53
C TRP A 154 6.21 -23.03 7.91
N GLU A 155 5.43 -22.61 6.92
CA GLU A 155 4.09 -22.06 7.13
C GLU A 155 3.00 -23.15 7.25
N THR A 156 3.32 -24.42 7.03
CA THR A 156 2.36 -25.52 7.13
C THR A 156 1.88 -25.73 8.57
N ARG A 157 0.66 -26.25 8.70
CA ARG A 157 0.10 -26.59 10.01
C ARG A 157 0.93 -27.65 10.75
N ALA A 158 1.58 -28.55 10.01
CA ALA A 158 2.44 -29.58 10.58
C ALA A 158 3.67 -29.00 11.26
N MET A 159 4.37 -28.06 10.59
CA MET A 159 5.57 -27.41 11.15
C MET A 159 5.25 -26.49 12.32
N ARG A 160 4.13 -25.79 12.30
CA ARG A 160 3.70 -24.91 13.40
C ARG A 160 3.42 -25.63 14.72
N ARG A 161 3.38 -26.98 14.74
CA ARG A 161 3.28 -27.78 15.98
C ARG A 161 4.56 -27.76 16.79
N PHE A 162 5.71 -27.56 16.15
CA PHE A 162 7.01 -27.55 16.83
C PHE A 162 7.25 -26.18 17.48
N ALA A 163 7.67 -26.20 18.74
CA ALA A 163 7.90 -24.98 19.52
C ALA A 163 8.97 -24.05 18.91
N PHE A 164 10.04 -24.62 18.34
CA PHE A 164 11.10 -23.84 17.71
C PHE A 164 10.61 -23.10 16.45
N VAL A 165 9.67 -23.67 15.68
CA VAL A 165 9.10 -23.03 14.49
C VAL A 165 8.26 -21.79 14.85
N ARG A 166 7.67 -21.78 16.03
CA ARG A 166 6.96 -20.60 16.54
C ARG A 166 7.90 -19.51 17.01
N LEU A 167 9.11 -19.89 17.46
CA LEU A 167 10.10 -18.95 17.97
C LEU A 167 10.98 -18.36 16.85
N VAL A 168 11.33 -19.19 15.84
CA VAL A 168 12.21 -18.79 14.73
C VAL A 168 11.37 -18.35 13.54
N PRO A 169 11.44 -17.09 13.11
CA PRO A 169 10.74 -16.63 11.91
C PRO A 169 11.27 -17.32 10.65
N ALA A 170 10.37 -17.63 9.69
CA ALA A 170 10.74 -18.27 8.44
C ALA A 170 11.85 -17.55 7.64
N PRO A 171 11.87 -16.21 7.52
CA PRO A 171 12.97 -15.50 6.85
C PRO A 171 14.33 -15.73 7.50
N LEU A 172 14.38 -15.83 8.84
CA LEU A 172 15.63 -16.13 9.54
C LEU A 172 16.11 -17.57 9.26
N ALA A 173 15.18 -18.54 9.23
CA ALA A 173 15.53 -19.91 8.90
C ALA A 173 16.13 -20.01 7.48
N VAL A 174 15.60 -19.25 6.53
CA VAL A 174 16.14 -19.15 5.15
C VAL A 174 17.54 -18.54 5.15
N VAL A 175 17.77 -17.48 5.91
CA VAL A 175 19.10 -16.85 6.00
C VAL A 175 20.12 -17.84 6.59
N ILE A 176 19.74 -18.56 7.66
CA ILE A 176 20.62 -19.59 8.28
C ILE A 176 20.92 -20.71 7.26
N LEU A 177 19.90 -21.17 6.51
CA LEU A 177 20.10 -22.17 5.44
C LEU A 177 21.05 -21.63 4.36
N GLY A 178 20.85 -20.39 3.92
CA GLY A 178 21.70 -19.76 2.90
C GLY A 178 23.16 -19.60 3.33
N ILE A 179 23.39 -19.09 4.54
CA ILE A 179 24.74 -18.99 5.12
C ILE A 179 25.35 -20.39 5.24
N GLY A 180 24.61 -21.35 5.80
CA GLY A 180 25.09 -22.74 5.94
C GLY A 180 25.45 -23.36 4.60
N ALA A 181 24.63 -23.16 3.55
CA ALA A 181 24.93 -23.63 2.20
C ALA A 181 26.18 -22.93 1.63
N THR A 182 26.33 -21.62 1.78
CA THR A 182 27.51 -20.88 1.33
C THR A 182 28.79 -21.40 1.98
N VAL A 183 28.78 -21.60 3.29
CA VAL A 183 29.93 -22.10 4.06
C VAL A 183 30.23 -23.55 3.68
N LEU A 184 29.21 -24.43 3.64
CA LEU A 184 29.40 -25.83 3.28
C LEU A 184 29.97 -26.01 1.87
N LEU A 185 29.40 -25.32 0.88
CA LEU A 185 29.89 -25.35 -0.50
C LEU A 185 31.31 -24.80 -0.59
N GLY A 186 31.64 -23.78 0.19
CA GLY A 186 33.01 -23.24 0.26
C GLY A 186 34.04 -24.28 0.74
N PHE A 187 33.65 -25.21 1.62
CA PHE A 187 34.54 -26.29 2.11
C PHE A 187 34.57 -27.50 1.16
N VAL A 188 33.43 -27.91 0.63
CA VAL A 188 33.28 -29.17 -0.14
C VAL A 188 33.65 -28.97 -1.62
N SER A 189 33.21 -27.88 -2.20
CA SER A 189 33.40 -27.55 -3.62
C SER A 189 33.42 -26.04 -3.83
N PRO A 190 34.58 -25.39 -3.65
CA PRO A 190 34.68 -23.92 -3.75
C PRO A 190 34.16 -23.32 -5.06
N SER A 191 34.24 -24.07 -6.17
CA SER A 191 33.69 -23.66 -7.47
C SER A 191 32.15 -23.53 -7.50
N PHE A 192 31.47 -24.25 -6.60
CA PHE A 192 30.01 -24.17 -6.46
C PHE A 192 29.56 -23.17 -5.39
N ALA A 193 30.48 -22.63 -4.60
CA ALA A 193 30.13 -21.59 -3.63
C ALA A 193 29.67 -20.31 -4.36
N PRO A 194 28.59 -19.66 -3.93
CA PRO A 194 28.19 -18.37 -4.51
C PRO A 194 29.37 -17.39 -4.45
N PRO A 195 29.77 -16.77 -5.58
CA PRO A 195 30.87 -15.79 -5.60
C PRO A 195 30.53 -14.57 -4.76
N ALA A 196 31.51 -13.71 -4.46
CA ALA A 196 31.33 -12.55 -3.59
C ALA A 196 30.27 -11.58 -4.10
N GLU A 197 30.18 -11.40 -5.42
CA GLU A 197 29.18 -10.58 -6.11
C GLU A 197 27.73 -11.11 -5.99
N HIS A 198 27.55 -12.40 -5.70
CA HIS A 198 26.26 -13.04 -5.44
C HIS A 198 25.94 -13.17 -3.95
N ARG A 199 26.67 -12.44 -3.10
CA ARG A 199 26.40 -12.33 -1.65
C ARG A 199 26.09 -10.89 -1.27
N VAL A 200 25.61 -10.71 -0.07
CA VAL A 200 25.44 -9.37 0.52
C VAL A 200 26.81 -8.72 0.68
N ALA A 201 26.93 -7.48 0.26
CA ALA A 201 28.13 -6.67 0.42
C ALA A 201 27.81 -5.49 1.35
N LEU A 202 28.19 -5.60 2.62
CA LEU A 202 28.10 -4.51 3.60
C LEU A 202 29.49 -3.95 3.87
N PRO A 203 29.61 -2.62 4.01
CA PRO A 203 30.87 -1.99 4.37
C PRO A 203 31.31 -2.40 5.77
N GLU A 204 32.59 -2.59 5.96
CA GLU A 204 33.16 -2.82 7.28
C GLU A 204 33.27 -1.49 8.05
N LEU A 205 32.43 -1.32 9.05
CA LEU A 205 32.34 -0.11 9.85
C LEU A 205 33.30 -0.18 11.04
N ALA A 206 34.60 -0.18 10.77
CA ALA A 206 35.61 -0.22 11.81
C ALA A 206 35.78 1.10 12.57
N SER A 207 35.29 2.21 12.04
CA SER A 207 35.38 3.55 12.63
C SER A 207 34.20 4.45 12.27
N PHE A 208 34.04 5.57 13.00
CA PHE A 208 33.06 6.58 12.65
C PHE A 208 33.35 7.26 11.29
N ALA A 209 34.62 7.34 10.87
CA ALA A 209 34.98 7.83 9.56
C ALA A 209 34.46 6.88 8.45
N ALA A 210 34.65 5.57 8.61
CA ALA A 210 34.12 4.56 7.70
C ALA A 210 32.58 4.59 7.62
N LEU A 211 31.89 4.88 8.74
CA LEU A 211 30.45 5.11 8.72
C LEU A 211 30.09 6.32 7.88
N GLY A 212 30.83 7.44 8.02
CA GLY A 212 30.59 8.65 7.22
C GLY A 212 30.77 8.42 5.72
N GLU A 213 31.75 7.61 5.32
CA GLU A 213 31.98 7.23 3.91
C GLU A 213 30.89 6.28 3.39
N ALA A 214 30.41 5.37 4.23
CA ALA A 214 29.34 4.43 3.88
C ALA A 214 27.97 5.09 3.72
N LEU A 215 27.74 6.21 4.42
CA LEU A 215 26.51 6.98 4.30
C LEU A 215 26.52 7.81 3.02
N LYS A 216 25.60 7.51 2.10
CA LYS A 216 25.45 8.30 0.88
C LYS A 216 24.69 9.59 1.22
N THR A 217 25.16 10.71 0.70
CA THR A 217 24.51 12.01 0.87
C THR A 217 23.74 12.41 -0.39
N VAL A 218 22.78 13.32 -0.19
CA VAL A 218 21.98 13.89 -1.27
C VAL A 218 22.90 14.64 -2.24
N ASP A 219 22.72 14.40 -3.53
CA ASP A 219 23.29 15.24 -4.58
C ASP A 219 22.22 16.24 -5.06
N LEU A 220 22.56 17.53 -4.96
CA LEU A 220 21.70 18.61 -5.41
C LEU A 220 21.98 18.98 -6.89
N GLY A 221 23.01 18.37 -7.47
CA GLY A 221 23.48 18.71 -8.81
C GLY A 221 24.15 20.09 -8.89
N PRO A 222 24.75 20.42 -10.03
CA PRO A 222 25.36 21.71 -10.23
C PRO A 222 24.32 22.83 -10.12
N ASN A 223 24.61 23.85 -9.28
CA ASN A 223 23.72 25.00 -9.03
C ASN A 223 22.29 24.61 -8.57
N PHE A 224 22.16 23.52 -7.80
CA PHE A 224 20.86 23.01 -7.35
C PHE A 224 19.93 22.58 -8.49
N ALA A 225 20.47 22.20 -9.64
CA ALA A 225 19.69 21.85 -10.83
C ALA A 225 18.68 20.72 -10.59
N TYR A 226 19.03 19.72 -9.78
CA TYR A 226 18.10 18.65 -9.44
C TYR A 226 16.89 19.11 -8.65
N LEU A 227 17.01 20.15 -7.81
CA LEU A 227 15.89 20.72 -7.07
C LEU A 227 14.85 21.37 -7.99
N LEU A 228 15.29 21.87 -9.16
CA LEU A 228 14.42 22.47 -10.18
C LEU A 228 13.91 21.45 -11.21
N SER A 229 14.40 20.20 -11.18
CA SER A 229 14.01 19.15 -12.14
C SER A 229 12.57 18.70 -11.89
N PRO A 230 11.69 18.72 -12.92
CA PRO A 230 10.34 18.18 -12.82
C PRO A 230 10.32 16.69 -12.49
N ASP A 231 11.33 15.93 -12.94
CA ASP A 231 11.41 14.47 -12.69
C ASP A 231 11.63 14.17 -11.21
N VAL A 232 12.49 14.94 -10.53
CA VAL A 232 12.70 14.81 -9.08
C VAL A 232 11.39 15.03 -8.32
N TRP A 233 10.65 16.08 -8.67
CA TRP A 233 9.36 16.37 -8.03
C TRP A 233 8.30 15.33 -8.34
N ARG A 234 8.25 14.82 -9.59
CA ARG A 234 7.34 13.74 -9.96
C ARG A 234 7.58 12.50 -9.12
N ILE A 235 8.85 12.08 -9.00
CA ILE A 235 9.23 10.93 -8.20
C ILE A 235 8.95 11.18 -6.71
N ALA A 236 9.27 12.38 -6.19
CA ALA A 236 8.99 12.75 -4.80
C ALA A 236 7.50 12.69 -4.46
N ILE A 237 6.64 13.22 -5.32
CA ILE A 237 5.17 13.17 -5.16
C ILE A 237 4.70 11.71 -5.22
N THR A 238 5.21 10.92 -6.16
CA THR A 238 4.87 9.49 -6.29
C THR A 238 5.21 8.73 -5.01
N ILE A 239 6.44 8.90 -4.50
CA ILE A 239 6.86 8.29 -3.23
C ILE A 239 5.95 8.75 -2.10
N ALA A 240 5.71 10.08 -1.96
CA ALA A 240 4.90 10.63 -0.88
C ALA A 240 3.46 10.08 -0.88
N VAL A 241 2.82 10.00 -2.05
CA VAL A 241 1.45 9.48 -2.18
C VAL A 241 1.41 7.99 -1.87
N VAL A 242 2.27 7.19 -2.52
CA VAL A 242 2.27 5.73 -2.37
C VAL A 242 2.68 5.31 -0.96
N ALA A 243 3.75 5.91 -0.41
CA ALA A 243 4.19 5.65 0.95
C ALA A 243 3.14 6.04 2.00
N SER A 244 2.40 7.14 1.76
CA SER A 244 1.29 7.53 2.64
C SER A 244 0.14 6.54 2.59
N LEU A 245 -0.27 6.09 1.40
CA LEU A 245 -1.33 5.09 1.24
C LEU A 245 -0.92 3.78 1.90
N GLU A 246 0.28 3.26 1.62
CA GLU A 246 0.78 2.02 2.22
C GLU A 246 0.85 2.11 3.75
N THR A 247 1.32 3.24 4.28
CA THR A 247 1.36 3.49 5.72
C THR A 247 -0.04 3.47 6.33
N LEU A 248 -1.00 4.20 5.76
CA LEU A 248 -2.35 4.31 6.32
C LEU A 248 -3.10 2.98 6.27
N LEU A 249 -2.90 2.19 5.21
CA LEU A 249 -3.44 0.83 5.12
C LEU A 249 -2.81 -0.13 6.13
N SER A 250 -1.49 -0.01 6.32
CA SER A 250 -0.79 -0.79 7.36
C SER A 250 -1.30 -0.46 8.75
N LEU A 251 -1.58 0.82 9.03
CA LEU A 251 -2.17 1.25 10.30
C LEU A 251 -3.52 0.61 10.55
N GLU A 252 -4.44 0.69 9.58
CA GLU A 252 -5.77 0.09 9.67
C GLU A 252 -5.68 -1.43 9.93
N ALA A 253 -4.80 -2.12 9.20
CA ALA A 253 -4.57 -3.54 9.39
C ALA A 253 -3.99 -3.86 10.78
N VAL A 254 -3.08 -3.03 11.31
CA VAL A 254 -2.51 -3.20 12.66
C VAL A 254 -3.56 -2.98 13.73
N GLU A 255 -4.45 -2.00 13.59
CA GLU A 255 -5.56 -1.77 14.51
C GLU A 255 -6.49 -2.98 14.61
N GLN A 256 -6.77 -3.64 13.47
CA GLN A 256 -7.63 -4.83 13.43
C GLN A 256 -7.03 -6.03 14.18
N ILE A 257 -5.69 -6.16 14.18
CA ILE A 257 -4.98 -7.27 14.83
C ILE A 257 -4.47 -6.92 16.24
N ASP A 258 -4.52 -5.65 16.66
CA ASP A 258 -4.15 -5.25 18.02
C ASP A 258 -5.12 -5.86 19.02
N PRO A 259 -4.66 -6.70 19.99
CA PRO A 259 -5.55 -7.27 21.01
C PRO A 259 -6.30 -6.22 21.84
N LYS A 260 -5.71 -5.02 21.98
CA LYS A 260 -6.33 -3.90 22.71
C LYS A 260 -7.14 -2.97 21.81
N ARG A 261 -7.17 -3.21 20.49
CA ARG A 261 -7.88 -2.41 19.49
C ARG A 261 -7.68 -0.90 19.65
N ARG A 262 -6.45 -0.49 19.93
CA ARG A 262 -6.11 0.92 20.14
C ARG A 262 -6.14 1.67 18.82
N PRO A 263 -6.86 2.81 18.75
CA PRO A 263 -6.89 3.61 17.53
C PRO A 263 -5.52 4.25 17.30
N SER A 264 -5.04 4.18 16.08
CA SER A 264 -3.85 4.91 15.65
C SER A 264 -4.21 6.36 15.32
N GLN A 265 -3.21 7.20 15.24
CA GLN A 265 -3.37 8.61 14.85
C GLN A 265 -2.81 8.83 13.44
N PRO A 266 -3.63 8.72 12.37
CA PRO A 266 -3.15 8.73 10.99
C PRO A 266 -2.32 9.96 10.63
N ASN A 267 -2.77 11.15 11.04
CA ASN A 267 -2.05 12.40 10.75
C ASN A 267 -0.72 12.52 11.50
N ARG A 268 -0.64 11.97 12.71
CA ARG A 268 0.62 11.92 13.45
C ARG A 268 1.58 10.93 12.80
N GLU A 269 1.07 9.80 12.33
CA GLU A 269 1.87 8.82 11.62
C GLU A 269 2.43 9.38 10.30
N LEU A 270 1.62 10.08 9.49
CA LEU A 270 2.13 10.75 8.27
C LEU A 270 3.25 11.74 8.58
N LYS A 271 3.14 12.50 9.67
CA LYS A 271 4.23 13.39 10.11
C LYS A 271 5.47 12.61 10.53
N ALA A 272 5.30 11.52 11.27
CA ALA A 272 6.41 10.66 11.70
C ALA A 272 7.13 10.02 10.51
N GLN A 273 6.38 9.51 9.54
CA GLN A 273 6.92 8.95 8.29
C GLN A 273 7.60 10.04 7.45
N GLY A 274 7.01 11.25 7.38
CA GLY A 274 7.63 12.39 6.71
C GLY A 274 8.99 12.74 7.30
N VAL A 275 9.12 12.82 8.62
CA VAL A 275 10.42 13.01 9.30
C VAL A 275 11.35 11.84 9.02
N GLY A 276 10.84 10.61 9.04
CA GLY A 276 11.63 9.42 8.70
C GLY A 276 12.21 9.48 7.29
N ASN A 277 11.40 9.86 6.30
CA ASN A 277 11.84 10.00 4.91
C ASN A 277 12.80 11.16 4.70
N LEU A 278 12.61 12.28 5.42
CA LEU A 278 13.59 13.37 5.45
C LEU A 278 14.96 12.90 5.93
N VAL A 279 14.99 12.18 7.06
CA VAL A 279 16.24 11.67 7.62
C VAL A 279 16.83 10.59 6.71
N ALA A 280 16.02 9.63 6.25
CA ALA A 280 16.50 8.55 5.37
C ALA A 280 17.10 9.11 4.07
N GLY A 281 16.40 10.05 3.40
CA GLY A 281 16.92 10.72 2.20
C GLY A 281 18.23 11.45 2.45
N ALA A 282 18.37 12.12 3.61
CA ALA A 282 19.57 12.88 3.96
C ALA A 282 20.80 11.99 4.19
N ILE A 283 20.63 10.75 4.67
CA ILE A 283 21.75 9.86 5.08
C ILE A 283 21.90 8.60 4.21
N GLY A 284 21.23 8.55 3.05
CA GLY A 284 21.41 7.44 2.10
C GLY A 284 20.48 6.26 2.32
N GLY A 285 19.34 6.45 2.96
CA GLY A 285 18.32 5.41 3.13
C GLY A 285 17.28 5.38 2.00
N LEU A 286 16.66 4.22 1.84
CA LEU A 286 15.49 4.03 0.98
C LEU A 286 14.23 4.68 1.58
N PRO A 287 13.19 4.95 0.78
CA PRO A 287 11.92 5.45 1.30
C PRO A 287 11.33 4.52 2.35
N ILE A 288 10.79 5.10 3.41
CA ILE A 288 10.26 4.40 4.58
C ILE A 288 8.74 4.46 4.58
N THR A 289 8.10 3.33 4.92
CA THR A 289 6.68 3.23 5.22
C THR A 289 6.44 2.41 6.48
N SER A 290 5.23 2.45 7.01
CA SER A 290 4.76 1.44 7.96
C SER A 290 4.49 0.14 7.20
N VAL A 291 5.06 -0.98 7.66
CA VAL A 291 5.00 -2.27 6.96
C VAL A 291 4.16 -3.28 7.72
N ILE A 292 3.04 -3.72 7.13
CA ILE A 292 2.11 -4.66 7.78
C ILE A 292 2.75 -5.98 8.17
N VAL A 293 3.66 -6.52 7.35
CA VAL A 293 4.33 -7.81 7.63
C VAL A 293 5.14 -7.74 8.92
N ARG A 294 5.94 -6.68 9.12
CA ARG A 294 6.73 -6.47 10.33
C ARG A 294 5.85 -6.15 11.52
N SER A 295 4.83 -5.32 11.32
CA SER A 295 3.88 -4.92 12.36
C SER A 295 3.06 -6.11 12.87
N SER A 296 2.60 -7.00 11.98
CA SER A 296 1.88 -8.22 12.39
C SER A 296 2.77 -9.19 13.16
N VAL A 297 4.04 -9.32 12.78
CA VAL A 297 5.02 -10.10 13.56
C VAL A 297 5.20 -9.49 14.95
N ASN A 298 5.28 -8.15 15.04
CA ASN A 298 5.39 -7.43 16.29
C ASN A 298 4.20 -7.72 17.24
N VAL A 299 2.98 -7.63 16.71
CA VAL A 299 1.75 -7.94 17.44
C VAL A 299 1.72 -9.41 17.88
N ASN A 300 2.01 -10.34 16.96
CA ASN A 300 2.01 -11.78 17.23
C ASN A 300 3.11 -12.21 18.25
N ALA A 301 4.21 -11.46 18.30
CA ALA A 301 5.27 -11.65 19.30
C ALA A 301 4.92 -11.04 20.67
N GLY A 302 3.71 -10.51 20.85
CA GLY A 302 3.19 -9.98 22.11
C GLY A 302 3.69 -8.57 22.45
N ALA A 303 3.98 -7.74 21.43
CA ALA A 303 4.35 -6.34 21.66
C ALA A 303 3.22 -5.56 22.34
N GLN A 304 3.60 -4.72 23.32
CA GLN A 304 2.66 -3.92 24.08
C GLN A 304 2.78 -2.41 23.80
N SER A 305 3.91 -1.98 23.26
CA SER A 305 4.25 -0.57 23.08
C SER A 305 5.27 -0.37 21.95
N ARG A 306 5.56 0.89 21.64
CA ARG A 306 6.58 1.31 20.65
C ARG A 306 7.99 0.83 21.00
N MET A 307 8.25 0.47 22.26
CA MET A 307 9.56 -0.03 22.70
C MET A 307 10.02 -1.23 21.90
N SER A 308 9.11 -2.07 21.39
CA SER A 308 9.50 -3.20 20.53
C SER A 308 10.10 -2.74 19.20
N ALA A 309 9.56 -1.69 18.58
CA ALA A 309 10.12 -1.10 17.35
C ALA A 309 11.45 -0.39 17.62
N ILE A 310 11.58 0.29 18.76
CA ILE A 310 12.84 0.94 19.16
C ILE A 310 13.93 -0.12 19.42
N VAL A 311 13.63 -1.19 20.15
CA VAL A 311 14.57 -2.31 20.38
C VAL A 311 14.99 -2.93 19.05
N HIS A 312 14.05 -3.13 18.12
CA HIS A 312 14.37 -3.58 16.78
C HIS A 312 15.38 -2.63 16.07
N GLY A 313 15.15 -1.32 16.11
CA GLY A 313 16.04 -0.32 15.52
C GLY A 313 17.45 -0.35 16.14
N VAL A 314 17.53 -0.45 17.48
CA VAL A 314 18.82 -0.58 18.20
C VAL A 314 19.54 -1.87 17.79
N MET A 315 18.81 -2.99 17.67
CA MET A 315 19.42 -4.26 17.23
C MET A 315 19.92 -4.20 15.79
N LEU A 316 19.26 -3.46 14.91
CA LEU A 316 19.78 -3.21 13.55
C LEU A 316 21.10 -2.44 13.60
N VAL A 317 21.20 -1.39 14.42
CA VAL A 317 22.48 -0.67 14.62
C VAL A 317 23.55 -1.62 15.10
N VAL A 318 23.29 -2.39 16.16
CA VAL A 318 24.24 -3.36 16.70
C VAL A 318 24.66 -4.38 15.64
N SER A 319 23.73 -4.86 14.82
CA SER A 319 24.04 -5.86 13.79
C SER A 319 24.96 -5.33 12.69
N VAL A 320 24.82 -4.05 12.35
CA VAL A 320 25.68 -3.40 11.34
C VAL A 320 27.13 -3.31 11.83
N PHE A 321 27.37 -3.07 13.12
CA PHE A 321 28.74 -3.00 13.66
C PHE A 321 29.30 -4.37 14.07
N ALA A 322 28.48 -5.26 14.62
CA ALA A 322 28.96 -6.51 15.21
C ALA A 322 28.86 -7.74 14.31
N LEU A 323 27.92 -7.75 13.34
CA LEU A 323 27.60 -8.96 12.57
C LEU A 323 27.87 -8.81 11.06
N THR A 324 28.52 -7.75 10.62
CA THR A 324 28.78 -7.49 9.18
C THR A 324 29.45 -8.69 8.50
N TRP A 325 30.45 -9.30 9.15
CA TRP A 325 31.15 -10.49 8.63
C TRP A 325 30.19 -11.67 8.39
N LEU A 326 29.19 -11.86 9.26
CA LEU A 326 28.19 -12.92 9.12
C LEU A 326 27.16 -12.56 8.03
N LEU A 327 26.73 -11.30 7.98
CA LEU A 327 25.75 -10.82 7.00
C LEU A 327 26.29 -10.88 5.57
N ASN A 328 27.59 -10.66 5.38
CA ASN A 328 28.27 -10.79 4.08
C ASN A 328 28.36 -12.23 3.55
N LEU A 329 28.03 -13.23 4.37
CA LEU A 329 27.88 -14.63 3.93
C LEU A 329 26.49 -14.95 3.37
N ILE A 330 25.53 -14.04 3.48
CA ILE A 330 24.15 -14.28 3.00
C ILE A 330 24.13 -14.26 1.47
N PRO A 331 23.71 -15.36 0.80
CA PRO A 331 23.58 -15.34 -0.67
C PRO A 331 22.35 -14.55 -1.09
N LEU A 332 22.49 -13.75 -2.16
CA LEU A 332 21.38 -12.95 -2.73
C LEU A 332 20.21 -13.81 -3.15
N ALA A 333 20.46 -15.05 -3.57
CA ALA A 333 19.43 -16.05 -3.92
C ALA A 333 18.46 -16.34 -2.74
N SER A 334 18.96 -16.37 -1.49
CA SER A 334 18.11 -16.54 -0.31
C SER A 334 17.22 -15.32 -0.05
N LEU A 335 17.76 -14.11 -0.24
CA LEU A 335 16.99 -12.87 -0.11
C LEU A 335 15.93 -12.76 -1.20
N ALA A 336 16.30 -13.11 -2.45
CA ALA A 336 15.37 -13.17 -3.57
C ALA A 336 14.22 -14.15 -3.31
N ALA A 337 14.50 -15.33 -2.75
CA ALA A 337 13.47 -16.30 -2.36
C ALA A 337 12.49 -15.73 -1.32
N ILE A 338 12.98 -15.00 -0.31
CA ILE A 338 12.14 -14.33 0.69
C ILE A 338 11.22 -13.29 0.02
N LEU A 339 11.75 -12.52 -0.93
CA LEU A 339 10.99 -11.49 -1.63
C LEU A 339 10.00 -12.08 -2.63
N ILE A 340 10.35 -13.15 -3.35
CA ILE A 340 9.42 -13.92 -4.22
C ILE A 340 8.27 -14.45 -3.39
N HIS A 341 8.55 -15.05 -2.24
CA HIS A 341 7.51 -15.55 -1.33
C HIS A 341 6.60 -14.41 -0.81
N THR A 342 7.19 -13.26 -0.50
CA THR A 342 6.43 -12.06 -0.09
C THR A 342 5.56 -11.55 -1.23
N GLY A 343 6.09 -11.48 -2.45
CA GLY A 343 5.34 -11.12 -3.66
C GLY A 343 4.17 -12.06 -3.92
N PHE A 344 4.39 -13.36 -3.78
CA PHE A 344 3.31 -14.36 -3.89
C PHE A 344 2.22 -14.16 -2.83
N LYS A 345 2.57 -13.76 -1.60
CA LYS A 345 1.58 -13.43 -0.56
C LYS A 345 0.74 -12.22 -0.90
N LEU A 346 1.30 -11.22 -1.57
CA LEU A 346 0.58 -10.03 -2.02
C LEU A 346 -0.34 -10.32 -3.22
N ALA A 347 0.09 -11.19 -4.13
CA ALA A 347 -0.63 -11.57 -5.36
C ALA A 347 -1.27 -12.96 -5.29
N LYS A 348 -1.75 -13.40 -4.11
CA LYS A 348 -2.35 -14.73 -3.95
C LYS A 348 -3.52 -14.95 -4.93
N PRO A 349 -3.64 -16.13 -5.59
CA PRO A 349 -4.78 -16.45 -6.46
C PRO A 349 -6.14 -16.31 -5.75
N ALA A 350 -6.19 -16.62 -4.44
CA ALA A 350 -7.38 -16.42 -3.63
C ALA A 350 -7.84 -14.95 -3.54
N LEU A 351 -6.95 -13.97 -3.69
CA LEU A 351 -7.29 -12.56 -3.74
C LEU A 351 -8.10 -12.25 -5.00
N PHE A 352 -7.65 -12.72 -6.17
CA PHE A 352 -8.33 -12.52 -7.45
C PHE A 352 -9.74 -13.12 -7.43
N THR A 353 -9.88 -14.36 -6.95
CA THR A 353 -11.18 -15.01 -6.82
C THR A 353 -12.09 -14.32 -5.81
N SER A 354 -11.56 -13.81 -4.72
CA SER A 354 -12.34 -13.09 -3.70
C SER A 354 -12.87 -11.75 -4.21
N VAL A 355 -12.09 -11.03 -5.02
CA VAL A 355 -12.53 -9.77 -5.64
C VAL A 355 -13.51 -10.05 -6.78
N ALA A 356 -13.28 -11.08 -7.60
CA ALA A 356 -14.20 -11.47 -8.66
C ALA A 356 -15.60 -11.84 -8.12
N LYS A 357 -15.69 -12.50 -6.97
CA LYS A 357 -16.96 -12.82 -6.29
C LYS A 357 -17.73 -11.59 -5.81
N GLN A 358 -17.09 -10.43 -5.65
CA GLN A 358 -17.75 -9.17 -5.26
C GLN A 358 -18.48 -8.51 -6.45
N GLY A 359 -18.32 -9.06 -7.65
CA GLY A 359 -18.99 -8.60 -8.88
C GLY A 359 -18.16 -7.63 -9.72
N PRO A 360 -18.68 -7.28 -10.92
CA PRO A 360 -17.95 -6.47 -11.90
C PRO A 360 -17.55 -5.09 -11.38
N GLY A 361 -18.36 -4.48 -10.53
CA GLY A 361 -18.08 -3.16 -9.94
C GLY A 361 -16.85 -3.10 -9.06
N ALA A 362 -16.45 -4.23 -8.44
CA ALA A 362 -15.21 -4.36 -7.68
C ALA A 362 -14.08 -4.94 -8.54
N PHE A 363 -14.38 -5.91 -9.39
CA PHE A 363 -13.35 -6.59 -10.17
C PHE A 363 -12.74 -5.71 -11.26
N LEU A 364 -13.53 -4.85 -11.93
CA LEU A 364 -13.03 -4.01 -13.00
C LEU A 364 -11.99 -2.97 -12.50
N PRO A 365 -12.25 -2.17 -11.44
CA PRO A 365 -11.23 -1.29 -10.89
C PRO A 365 -9.97 -2.03 -10.41
N PHE A 366 -10.12 -3.21 -9.82
CA PHE A 366 -9.01 -4.07 -9.41
C PHE A 366 -8.14 -4.47 -10.60
N ALA A 367 -8.75 -4.98 -11.68
CA ALA A 367 -8.03 -5.44 -12.87
C ALA A 367 -7.37 -4.26 -13.62
N VAL A 368 -8.08 -3.13 -13.76
CA VAL A 368 -7.55 -1.89 -14.37
C VAL A 368 -6.36 -1.35 -13.58
N THR A 369 -6.41 -1.40 -12.24
CA THR A 369 -5.26 -1.00 -11.42
C THR A 369 -4.04 -1.89 -11.69
N ILE A 370 -4.23 -3.22 -11.72
CA ILE A 370 -3.13 -4.15 -12.01
C ILE A 370 -2.55 -3.89 -13.40
N ALA A 371 -3.40 -3.82 -14.41
CA ALA A 371 -2.97 -3.59 -15.79
C ALA A 371 -2.24 -2.25 -15.94
N GLY A 372 -2.77 -1.19 -15.34
CA GLY A 372 -2.16 0.14 -15.36
C GLY A 372 -0.79 0.18 -14.69
N VAL A 373 -0.66 -0.48 -13.52
CA VAL A 373 0.63 -0.57 -12.79
C VAL A 373 1.66 -1.35 -13.59
N LEU A 374 1.25 -2.46 -14.23
CA LEU A 374 2.20 -3.30 -14.98
C LEU A 374 2.58 -2.71 -16.34
N ALA A 375 1.70 -1.91 -16.96
CA ALA A 375 1.92 -1.39 -18.31
C ALA A 375 2.51 0.03 -18.34
N ILE A 376 2.25 0.85 -17.32
CA ILE A 376 2.66 2.27 -17.28
C ILE A 376 3.56 2.52 -16.08
N ASP A 377 2.95 2.79 -14.93
CA ASP A 377 3.62 2.97 -13.64
C ASP A 377 2.62 2.83 -12.47
N LEU A 378 3.15 2.83 -11.24
CA LEU A 378 2.35 2.60 -10.05
C LEU A 378 1.34 3.73 -9.80
N LEU A 379 1.73 5.00 -10.00
CA LEU A 379 0.84 6.14 -9.77
C LEU A 379 -0.27 6.21 -10.81
N ALA A 380 0.07 6.01 -12.09
CA ALA A 380 -0.90 5.97 -13.18
C ALA A 380 -1.89 4.81 -13.00
N GLY A 381 -1.40 3.62 -12.61
CA GLY A 381 -2.26 2.48 -12.34
C GLY A 381 -3.27 2.73 -11.22
N ILE A 382 -2.85 3.36 -10.12
CA ILE A 382 -3.75 3.76 -9.03
C ILE A 382 -4.76 4.80 -9.51
N ALA A 383 -4.32 5.81 -10.26
CA ALA A 383 -5.19 6.86 -10.79
C ALA A 383 -6.26 6.28 -11.74
N LEU A 384 -5.87 5.39 -12.66
CA LEU A 384 -6.79 4.69 -13.57
C LEU A 384 -7.79 3.82 -12.80
N GLY A 385 -7.32 3.07 -11.81
CA GLY A 385 -8.17 2.26 -10.95
C GLY A 385 -9.18 3.09 -10.16
N LEU A 386 -8.75 4.23 -9.63
CA LEU A 386 -9.62 5.16 -8.91
C LEU A 386 -10.67 5.76 -9.84
N ALA A 387 -10.28 6.24 -11.02
CA ALA A 387 -11.20 6.76 -12.03
C ALA A 387 -12.23 5.69 -12.44
N CYS A 388 -11.77 4.46 -12.70
CA CYS A 388 -12.63 3.33 -13.01
C CYS A 388 -13.60 3.02 -11.84
N SER A 389 -13.14 3.08 -10.59
CA SER A 389 -13.99 2.86 -9.42
C SER A 389 -15.06 3.94 -9.25
N VAL A 390 -14.70 5.21 -9.43
CA VAL A 390 -15.64 6.33 -9.39
C VAL A 390 -16.69 6.17 -10.50
N PHE A 391 -16.24 5.81 -11.71
CA PHE A 391 -17.15 5.54 -12.83
C PHE A 391 -18.10 4.36 -12.54
N ALA A 392 -17.58 3.25 -11.98
CA ALA A 392 -18.41 2.10 -11.61
C ALA A 392 -19.48 2.46 -10.56
N VAL A 393 -19.11 3.27 -9.56
CA VAL A 393 -20.06 3.78 -8.55
C VAL A 393 -21.08 4.72 -9.19
N ALA A 394 -20.65 5.62 -10.08
CA ALA A 394 -21.56 6.48 -10.83
C ALA A 394 -22.58 5.65 -11.63
N CYS A 395 -22.13 4.66 -12.41
CA CYS A 395 -22.99 3.75 -13.17
C CYS A 395 -23.94 2.95 -12.27
N ALA A 396 -23.48 2.48 -11.10
CA ALA A 396 -24.32 1.77 -10.14
C ALA A 396 -25.42 2.68 -9.55
N ASN A 397 -25.09 3.96 -9.33
CA ASN A 397 -26.06 4.94 -8.85
C ASN A 397 -27.07 5.35 -9.91
N LEU A 398 -26.75 5.19 -11.20
CA LEU A 398 -27.68 5.41 -12.31
C LEU A 398 -28.76 4.33 -12.41
N ARG A 399 -28.50 3.12 -11.90
CA ARG A 399 -29.44 2.01 -11.96
C ARG A 399 -30.54 2.20 -10.91
N SER A 400 -31.75 2.55 -11.40
CA SER A 400 -33.01 2.59 -10.65
C SER A 400 -33.09 3.62 -9.50
N PRO A 401 -33.04 4.95 -9.79
CA PRO A 401 -33.33 5.99 -8.81
C PRO A 401 -34.78 5.95 -8.34
N ALA A 402 -35.69 5.45 -9.19
CA ALA A 402 -37.13 5.33 -8.92
C ALA A 402 -37.66 3.98 -9.42
N THR A 403 -38.82 3.59 -8.91
CA THR A 403 -39.61 2.43 -9.37
C THR A 403 -41.00 2.88 -9.67
N LEU A 404 -41.54 2.40 -10.79
CA LEU A 404 -42.95 2.53 -11.13
C LEU A 404 -43.64 1.19 -10.81
N ALA A 405 -44.60 1.21 -9.88
CA ALA A 405 -45.49 0.10 -9.61
C ALA A 405 -46.86 0.45 -10.14
N GLN A 406 -47.56 -0.54 -10.72
CA GLN A 406 -48.90 -0.41 -11.28
C GLN A 406 -49.85 -1.41 -10.59
N HIS A 407 -51.01 -0.96 -10.25
CA HIS A 407 -52.12 -1.79 -9.80
C HIS A 407 -53.40 -1.22 -10.38
N ASP A 408 -53.98 -1.90 -11.38
CA ASP A 408 -55.09 -1.41 -12.21
C ASP A 408 -54.77 -0.01 -12.77
N ASP A 409 -55.62 1.00 -12.52
CA ASP A 409 -55.46 2.39 -12.94
C ASP A 409 -54.60 3.24 -11.94
N HIS A 410 -54.03 2.62 -10.92
CA HIS A 410 -53.21 3.27 -9.92
C HIS A 410 -51.71 3.06 -10.18
N TYR A 411 -50.94 4.14 -10.24
CA TYR A 411 -49.51 4.16 -10.49
C TYR A 411 -48.78 4.76 -9.29
N LEU A 412 -47.77 4.07 -8.79
CA LEU A 412 -46.91 4.57 -7.74
C LEU A 412 -45.49 4.75 -8.28
N LEU A 413 -45.08 6.00 -8.48
CA LEU A 413 -43.68 6.36 -8.77
C LEU A 413 -42.97 6.66 -7.44
N SER A 414 -42.21 5.70 -6.95
CA SER A 414 -41.48 5.81 -5.68
C SER A 414 -39.99 6.03 -5.90
N PHE A 415 -39.45 7.10 -5.30
CA PHE A 415 -38.02 7.37 -5.27
C PHE A 415 -37.39 6.62 -4.10
N ARG A 416 -36.40 5.76 -4.40
CA ARG A 416 -35.72 4.92 -3.38
C ARG A 416 -34.56 5.62 -2.72
N LYS A 417 -33.99 6.64 -3.34
CA LYS A 417 -32.81 7.39 -2.94
C LYS A 417 -32.77 8.75 -3.64
N ASP A 418 -31.74 9.51 -3.37
CA ASP A 418 -31.47 10.77 -4.07
C ASP A 418 -31.38 10.59 -5.59
N VAL A 419 -31.92 11.54 -6.30
CA VAL A 419 -32.04 11.51 -7.76
C VAL A 419 -31.20 12.61 -8.37
N SER A 420 -30.15 12.22 -9.10
CA SER A 420 -29.34 13.12 -9.93
C SER A 420 -29.96 13.33 -11.32
N PHE A 421 -29.46 14.32 -12.05
CA PHE A 421 -29.87 14.58 -13.46
C PHE A 421 -29.75 13.35 -14.36
N LEU A 422 -28.86 12.41 -14.03
CA LEU A 422 -28.65 11.16 -14.75
C LEU A 422 -29.87 10.21 -14.68
N GLY A 423 -30.70 10.35 -13.66
CA GLY A 423 -31.97 9.62 -13.51
C GLY A 423 -33.11 10.17 -14.39
N LYS A 424 -32.94 11.36 -14.99
CA LYS A 424 -33.98 12.07 -15.80
C LYS A 424 -34.57 11.20 -16.90
N VAL A 425 -33.71 10.47 -17.62
CA VAL A 425 -34.17 9.64 -18.77
C VAL A 425 -35.11 8.53 -18.31
N GLN A 426 -34.78 7.83 -17.23
CA GLN A 426 -35.60 6.74 -16.71
C GLN A 426 -36.92 7.25 -16.13
N ILE A 427 -36.88 8.35 -15.37
CA ILE A 427 -38.08 8.95 -14.79
C ILE A 427 -39.02 9.45 -15.93
N LYS A 428 -38.46 10.07 -16.98
CA LYS A 428 -39.21 10.46 -18.17
C LYS A 428 -39.92 9.28 -18.83
N GLN A 429 -39.23 8.14 -18.93
CA GLN A 429 -39.82 6.90 -19.47
C GLN A 429 -40.96 6.39 -18.58
N TYR A 430 -40.83 6.45 -17.26
CA TYR A 430 -41.88 6.05 -16.33
C TYR A 430 -43.08 6.96 -16.40
N LEU A 431 -42.90 8.29 -16.48
CA LEU A 431 -43.99 9.24 -16.61
C LEU A 431 -44.73 9.09 -17.96
N ALA A 432 -43.99 8.72 -19.01
CA ALA A 432 -44.57 8.46 -20.32
C ALA A 432 -45.41 7.17 -20.41
N GLN A 433 -45.21 6.21 -19.50
CA GLN A 433 -45.97 4.96 -19.45
C GLN A 433 -47.33 5.13 -18.76
N ILE A 434 -47.57 6.25 -18.10
CA ILE A 434 -48.82 6.52 -17.37
C ILE A 434 -49.92 6.90 -18.38
N PRO A 435 -51.03 6.14 -18.48
CA PRO A 435 -52.11 6.42 -19.37
C PRO A 435 -52.98 7.60 -18.89
N ASP A 436 -53.88 8.07 -19.74
CA ASP A 436 -54.86 9.06 -19.36
C ASP A 436 -55.88 8.47 -18.38
N ARG A 437 -56.44 9.31 -17.51
CA ARG A 437 -57.40 8.96 -16.45
C ARG A 437 -56.83 8.13 -15.29
N ALA A 438 -55.52 7.99 -15.21
CA ALA A 438 -54.85 7.24 -14.13
C ALA A 438 -54.82 8.03 -12.79
N VAL A 439 -54.68 7.28 -11.71
CA VAL A 439 -54.36 7.84 -10.37
C VAL A 439 -52.89 7.61 -10.12
N VAL A 440 -52.14 8.68 -9.91
CA VAL A 440 -50.67 8.63 -9.76
C VAL A 440 -50.26 9.15 -8.41
N ILE A 441 -49.50 8.33 -7.66
CA ILE A 441 -48.84 8.78 -6.44
C ILE A 441 -47.35 8.91 -6.76
N ILE A 442 -46.77 10.10 -6.62
CA ILE A 442 -45.35 10.37 -6.72
C ILE A 442 -44.82 10.49 -5.32
N ASP A 443 -44.12 9.44 -4.83
CA ASP A 443 -43.58 9.39 -3.48
C ASP A 443 -42.08 9.73 -3.50
N ALA A 444 -41.76 10.97 -3.14
CA ALA A 444 -40.42 11.50 -3.00
C ALA A 444 -39.99 11.65 -1.52
N THR A 445 -40.67 10.99 -0.58
CA THR A 445 -40.40 11.14 0.87
C THR A 445 -39.06 10.55 1.31
N ARG A 446 -38.50 9.63 0.52
CA ARG A 446 -37.21 8.96 0.77
C ARG A 446 -36.02 9.60 0.06
N ALA A 447 -36.25 10.62 -0.77
CA ALA A 447 -35.20 11.34 -1.48
C ALA A 447 -34.86 12.64 -0.73
N ASP A 448 -33.65 12.72 -0.16
CA ASP A 448 -33.17 13.95 0.47
C ASP A 448 -32.78 15.01 -0.58
N TYR A 449 -32.40 14.56 -1.77
CA TYR A 449 -32.04 15.42 -2.89
C TYR A 449 -32.69 14.95 -4.20
N ILE A 450 -33.35 15.88 -4.90
CA ILE A 450 -33.83 15.71 -6.27
C ILE A 450 -33.24 16.85 -7.09
N ASP A 451 -32.51 16.47 -8.15
CA ASP A 451 -31.91 17.42 -9.09
C ASP A 451 -32.94 18.38 -9.69
N HIS A 452 -32.50 19.60 -9.99
CA HIS A 452 -33.39 20.67 -10.50
C HIS A 452 -34.11 20.24 -11.78
N ASP A 453 -33.39 19.65 -12.75
CA ASP A 453 -33.96 19.21 -14.02
C ASP A 453 -35.03 18.12 -13.87
N VAL A 454 -34.79 17.20 -12.91
CA VAL A 454 -35.78 16.14 -12.62
C VAL A 454 -37.02 16.73 -11.93
N ARG A 455 -36.81 17.69 -11.05
CA ARG A 455 -37.92 18.38 -10.36
C ARG A 455 -38.76 19.15 -11.34
N GLU A 456 -38.13 19.93 -12.24
CA GLU A 456 -38.83 20.68 -13.30
C GLU A 456 -39.67 19.76 -14.20
N MET A 457 -39.12 18.59 -14.56
CA MET A 457 -39.85 17.60 -15.37
C MET A 457 -41.06 17.01 -14.62
N ILE A 458 -40.94 16.74 -13.31
CA ILE A 458 -42.03 16.25 -12.49
C ILE A 458 -43.11 17.35 -12.35
N ASP A 459 -42.68 18.57 -12.08
CA ASP A 459 -43.59 19.72 -11.90
C ASP A 459 -44.33 19.99 -13.21
N ALA A 460 -43.68 19.85 -14.40
CA ALA A 460 -44.32 19.93 -15.72
C ALA A 460 -45.36 18.82 -15.89
N PHE A 461 -45.04 17.57 -15.52
CA PHE A 461 -46.01 16.46 -15.59
C PHE A 461 -47.22 16.72 -14.68
N VAL A 462 -46.99 17.20 -13.46
CA VAL A 462 -48.10 17.55 -12.51
C VAL A 462 -48.97 18.67 -13.08
N ALA A 463 -48.39 19.67 -13.75
CA ALA A 463 -49.11 20.76 -14.38
C ALA A 463 -49.93 20.32 -15.63
N GLU A 464 -49.45 19.29 -16.33
CA GLU A 464 -50.15 18.73 -17.50
C GLU A 464 -51.22 17.69 -17.14
N ALA A 465 -51.10 17.04 -15.98
CA ALA A 465 -51.96 15.96 -15.51
C ALA A 465 -53.48 16.26 -15.58
N PRO A 466 -54.01 17.47 -15.23
CA PRO A 466 -55.41 17.78 -15.33
C PRO A 466 -55.95 17.73 -16.79
N ARG A 467 -55.10 18.03 -17.78
CA ARG A 467 -55.50 17.96 -19.20
C ARG A 467 -55.70 16.52 -19.67
N ARG A 468 -55.00 15.58 -19.03
CA ARG A 468 -55.06 14.14 -19.29
C ARG A 468 -56.02 13.40 -18.33
N GLU A 469 -56.81 14.13 -17.55
CA GLU A 469 -57.69 13.60 -16.50
C GLU A 469 -56.97 12.73 -15.49
N ILE A 470 -55.63 12.96 -15.27
CA ILE A 470 -54.81 12.22 -14.33
C ILE A 470 -54.89 12.89 -12.95
N THR A 471 -55.22 12.11 -11.89
CA THR A 471 -55.17 12.58 -10.50
C THR A 471 -53.78 12.32 -9.92
N VAL A 472 -53.03 13.37 -9.50
CA VAL A 472 -51.69 13.24 -8.99
C VAL A 472 -51.62 13.62 -7.51
N ASP A 473 -51.09 12.71 -6.66
CA ASP A 473 -50.71 12.97 -5.29
C ASP A 473 -49.17 13.02 -5.23
N TYR A 474 -48.60 14.22 -5.09
CA TYR A 474 -47.16 14.40 -5.02
C TYR A 474 -46.69 14.62 -3.59
N ARG A 475 -46.12 13.59 -2.98
CA ARG A 475 -45.59 13.57 -1.61
C ARG A 475 -44.14 13.96 -1.59
N ARG A 476 -43.83 15.13 -1.04
CA ARG A 476 -42.46 15.65 -0.85
C ARG A 476 -42.07 15.57 0.62
N GLN A 477 -40.75 15.32 0.87
CA GLN A 477 -40.20 15.56 2.19
C GLN A 477 -40.23 17.08 2.47
N VAL A 478 -40.73 17.51 3.59
CA VAL A 478 -40.65 18.91 4.02
C VAL A 478 -39.20 19.23 4.30
N GLN A 479 -38.52 19.87 3.34
CA GLN A 479 -37.13 20.30 3.52
C GLN A 479 -37.08 21.34 4.66
N HIS A 480 -36.52 20.95 5.79
CA HIS A 480 -35.87 21.92 6.66
C HIS A 480 -34.64 22.42 5.91
N VAL A 481 -34.70 23.64 5.39
CA VAL A 481 -33.62 24.35 4.74
C VAL A 481 -32.47 24.51 5.76
N ARG A 482 -31.60 23.51 5.86
CA ARG A 482 -30.30 23.67 6.47
C ARG A 482 -29.39 24.22 5.37
N GLY A 483 -29.00 25.49 5.54
CA GLY A 483 -28.14 26.20 4.60
C GLY A 483 -26.93 25.36 4.17
N ALA A 484 -26.98 24.90 2.93
CA ALA A 484 -25.90 24.19 2.25
C ALA A 484 -24.85 25.20 1.79
N GLY A 485 -24.06 25.69 2.73
CA GLY A 485 -22.78 26.36 2.42
C GLY A 485 -21.64 25.34 2.52
N LEU A 486 -20.52 25.63 1.89
CA LEU A 486 -19.25 24.87 1.88
C LEU A 486 -18.78 24.37 3.28
N ARG A 487 -19.45 24.73 4.33
CA ARG A 487 -19.22 24.28 5.72
C ARG A 487 -19.48 22.79 5.96
N TRP A 488 -20.16 22.08 5.06
CA TRP A 488 -20.44 20.65 5.19
C TRP A 488 -19.14 19.80 5.09
N PHE A 489 -18.20 20.22 4.24
CA PHE A 489 -16.92 19.53 4.08
C PHE A 489 -15.98 19.63 5.30
N PHE A 490 -16.19 20.60 6.19
CA PHE A 490 -15.28 20.89 7.31
C PHE A 490 -15.88 20.58 8.70
N ARG A 491 -17.06 19.99 8.79
CA ARG A 491 -17.72 19.71 10.07
C ARG A 491 -17.25 18.37 10.64
N ASN A 492 -16.56 18.44 11.78
CA ASN A 492 -16.03 17.30 12.54
C ASN A 492 -17.20 16.52 13.18
N PRO A 493 -17.42 15.21 12.88
CA PRO A 493 -18.49 14.42 13.50
C PRO A 493 -18.22 14.02 14.96
N ALA A 494 -17.05 14.32 15.51
CA ALA A 494 -16.66 13.92 16.87
C ALA A 494 -17.23 14.79 18.00
N ALA A 495 -18.01 15.83 17.72
CA ALA A 495 -18.53 16.75 18.74
C ALA A 495 -19.96 16.44 19.25
N GLN A 496 -20.56 15.30 18.89
CA GLN A 496 -21.94 14.94 19.25
C GLN A 496 -22.09 13.74 20.19
N GLN A 497 -21.03 13.33 20.87
CA GLN A 497 -21.12 12.31 21.93
C GLN A 497 -20.55 12.89 23.23
N ALA A 498 -21.33 13.79 23.90
CA ALA A 498 -21.22 14.03 25.31
C ALA A 498 -22.52 13.46 25.96
N PRO A 499 -22.42 12.53 26.92
CA PRO A 499 -23.57 12.01 27.63
C PRO A 499 -24.11 13.08 28.59
N GLN A 500 -25.42 13.18 28.64
CA GLN A 500 -26.11 13.72 29.82
C GLN A 500 -26.13 12.67 30.92
#